data_fb34a6bd3531451ecfd98c60cc6d2827
#
_entry.id   fb34a6bd3531451ecfd98c60cc6d2827
#
_cell.length_a   1.000
_cell.length_b   1.000
_cell.length_c   1.000
_cell.angle_alpha   90.00
_cell.angle_beta   90.00
_cell.angle_gamma   90.00
#
_symmetry.space_group_name_H-M   'P 1'
#
loop_
_entity.id
_entity.type
_entity.pdbx_description
1 polymer ?
#
loop_
_entity_poly.entity_id
_entity_poly.type
_entity_poly.pdbx_seq_one_letter_code
_entity_poly.pdbx_strand_id
1 'polypeptide(L)'
;MVSLPIRQDLSAADLRDLARKESDARVSRRLLALAMALDGISRGEAARQSGMDRQALRDVRYNAEGIDGLRDRQRPGRPALLAPGLEEELRQLIEAGPDFERDGVVEYRVKHIRALALRHFGADYSRTGMQGKLHRMKLSYLKPRPIHPKTDPANQEAFKRTSPR
;
A
#
# COMPACT_ATOMS: atom_id res chain seq x y z
N MET A 1 37.50 9.66 5.49
CA MET A 1 36.20 9.83 6.20
C MET A 1 36.23 8.98 7.45
N VAL A 2 36.13 9.59 8.64
CA VAL A 2 36.04 8.87 9.90
C VAL A 2 34.68 8.17 9.93
N SER A 3 34.68 6.85 10.05
CA SER A 3 33.45 6.06 10.13
C SER A 3 32.79 6.33 11.49
N LEU A 4 31.49 6.69 11.50
CA LEU A 4 30.72 6.88 12.74
C LEU A 4 30.84 5.61 13.62
N PRO A 5 31.09 5.73 14.94
CA PRO A 5 31.09 4.59 15.82
C PRO A 5 29.74 3.86 15.80
N ILE A 6 29.78 2.54 15.94
CA ILE A 6 28.57 1.75 16.15
C ILE A 6 28.18 1.89 17.62
N ARG A 7 26.88 2.10 17.91
CA ARG A 7 26.36 2.13 19.28
C ARG A 7 26.69 0.82 20.02
N GLN A 8 27.02 0.92 21.30
CA GLN A 8 27.53 -0.19 22.11
C GLN A 8 26.58 -0.56 23.27
N ASP A 9 25.29 -0.28 23.11
CA ASP A 9 24.25 -0.70 24.06
C ASP A 9 24.02 -2.23 24.08
N LEU A 10 24.45 -2.92 23.01
CA LEU A 10 24.50 -4.36 22.91
C LEU A 10 25.94 -4.81 22.57
N SER A 11 26.38 -5.88 23.23
CA SER A 11 27.66 -6.50 22.92
C SER A 11 27.62 -7.30 21.61
N ALA A 12 28.77 -7.64 21.04
CA ALA A 12 28.83 -8.52 19.88
C ALA A 12 28.22 -9.90 20.14
N ALA A 13 28.31 -10.40 21.40
CA ALA A 13 27.67 -11.64 21.80
C ALA A 13 26.14 -11.52 21.79
N ASP A 14 25.59 -10.44 22.36
CA ASP A 14 24.14 -10.19 22.37
C ASP A 14 23.57 -10.10 20.95
N LEU A 15 24.27 -9.41 20.04
CA LEU A 15 23.86 -9.31 18.64
C LEU A 15 23.83 -10.68 17.93
N ARG A 16 24.80 -11.58 18.26
CA ARG A 16 24.79 -12.95 17.72
C ARG A 16 23.64 -13.76 18.27
N ASP A 17 23.31 -13.59 19.54
CA ASP A 17 22.19 -14.30 20.18
C ASP A 17 20.85 -13.83 19.61
N LEU A 18 20.71 -12.53 19.37
CA LEU A 18 19.55 -11.97 18.67
C LEU A 18 19.45 -12.49 17.24
N ALA A 19 20.58 -12.54 16.52
CA ALA A 19 20.60 -13.04 15.15
C ALA A 19 20.14 -14.50 15.02
N ARG A 20 20.44 -15.34 16.04
CA ARG A 20 19.98 -16.74 16.07
C ARG A 20 18.47 -16.87 16.29
N LYS A 21 17.87 -15.91 17.00
CA LYS A 21 16.44 -15.90 17.32
C LYS A 21 15.60 -15.17 16.27
N GLU A 22 16.25 -14.39 15.39
CA GLU A 22 15.55 -13.55 14.40
C GLU A 22 15.05 -14.41 13.24
N SER A 23 13.77 -14.28 12.93
CA SER A 23 13.10 -14.97 11.82
C SER A 23 13.35 -14.33 10.46
N ASP A 24 13.58 -13.01 10.42
CA ASP A 24 13.94 -12.30 9.18
C ASP A 24 15.42 -12.50 8.86
N ALA A 25 15.69 -13.30 7.83
CA ALA A 25 17.05 -13.60 7.39
C ALA A 25 17.88 -12.35 7.02
N ARG A 26 17.27 -11.24 6.61
CA ARG A 26 17.97 -9.99 6.31
C ARG A 26 18.39 -9.28 7.58
N VAL A 27 17.51 -9.24 8.58
CA VAL A 27 17.81 -8.67 9.90
C VAL A 27 18.88 -9.51 10.59
N SER A 28 18.75 -10.84 10.57
CA SER A 28 19.75 -11.76 11.14
C SER A 28 21.15 -11.53 10.57
N ARG A 29 21.28 -11.44 9.23
CA ARG A 29 22.58 -11.13 8.59
C ARG A 29 23.13 -9.77 8.99
N ARG A 30 22.28 -8.74 9.12
CA ARG A 30 22.69 -7.39 9.56
C ARG A 30 23.20 -7.40 11.00
N LEU A 31 22.54 -8.14 11.89
CA LEU A 31 22.97 -8.33 13.28
C LEU A 31 24.34 -9.01 13.34
N LEU A 32 24.56 -10.08 12.55
CA LEU A 32 25.87 -10.77 12.47
C LEU A 32 26.96 -9.83 11.95
N ALA A 33 26.68 -9.05 10.91
CA ALA A 33 27.65 -8.11 10.36
C ALA A 33 27.99 -6.98 11.35
N LEU A 34 27.01 -6.50 12.13
CA LEU A 34 27.25 -5.52 13.20
C LEU A 34 28.12 -6.12 14.34
N ALA A 35 27.82 -7.37 14.72
CA ALA A 35 28.62 -8.07 15.71
C ALA A 35 30.09 -8.18 15.28
N MET A 36 30.36 -8.59 14.03
CA MET A 36 31.72 -8.63 13.46
C MET A 36 32.40 -7.26 13.43
N ALA A 37 31.62 -6.20 13.12
CA ALA A 37 32.13 -4.84 13.11
C ALA A 37 32.49 -4.34 14.53
N LEU A 38 31.76 -4.76 15.56
CA LEU A 38 32.12 -4.50 16.97
C LEU A 38 33.37 -5.27 17.40
N ASP A 39 33.62 -6.46 16.85
CA ASP A 39 34.85 -7.22 17.07
C ASP A 39 36.07 -6.64 16.31
N GLY A 40 35.92 -5.50 15.64
CA GLY A 40 37.02 -4.81 14.98
C GLY A 40 37.18 -5.12 13.49
N ILE A 41 36.31 -5.97 12.91
CA ILE A 41 36.32 -6.23 11.47
C ILE A 41 35.77 -4.99 10.73
N SER A 42 36.40 -4.63 9.60
CA SER A 42 35.89 -3.50 8.80
C SER A 42 34.45 -3.74 8.34
N ARG A 43 33.64 -2.67 8.30
CA ARG A 43 32.23 -2.78 7.88
C ARG A 43 32.03 -3.39 6.50
N GLY A 44 32.97 -3.13 5.58
CA GLY A 44 32.94 -3.71 4.24
C GLY A 44 33.15 -5.21 4.25
N GLU A 45 34.12 -5.66 5.08
CA GLU A 45 34.44 -7.07 5.23
C GLU A 45 33.33 -7.81 5.99
N ALA A 46 32.84 -7.25 7.09
CA ALA A 46 31.72 -7.79 7.85
C ALA A 46 30.45 -7.96 6.98
N ALA A 47 30.15 -6.98 6.15
CA ALA A 47 29.05 -7.09 5.20
C ALA A 47 29.26 -8.22 4.19
N ARG A 48 30.45 -8.32 3.57
CA ARG A 48 30.81 -9.39 2.64
C ARG A 48 30.69 -10.78 3.26
N GLN A 49 31.25 -10.97 4.45
CA GLN A 49 31.19 -12.25 5.17
C GLN A 49 29.75 -12.63 5.55
N SER A 50 28.86 -11.64 5.75
CA SER A 50 27.44 -11.84 5.98
C SER A 50 26.61 -11.95 4.69
N GLY A 51 27.25 -11.97 3.52
CA GLY A 51 26.58 -12.13 2.22
C GLY A 51 25.77 -10.91 1.81
N MET A 52 26.24 -9.70 2.08
CA MET A 52 25.56 -8.45 1.72
C MET A 52 26.54 -7.36 1.27
N ASP A 53 25.99 -6.32 0.61
CA ASP A 53 26.76 -5.11 0.32
C ASP A 53 26.94 -4.23 1.54
N ARG A 54 28.03 -3.43 1.57
CA ARG A 54 28.34 -2.47 2.64
C ARG A 54 27.15 -1.56 2.99
N GLN A 55 26.40 -1.10 1.99
CA GLN A 55 25.22 -0.24 2.20
C GLN A 55 24.05 -0.97 2.86
N ALA A 56 23.97 -2.28 2.71
CA ALA A 56 22.91 -3.10 3.30
C ALA A 56 23.10 -3.32 4.80
N LEU A 57 24.27 -3.02 5.36
CA LEU A 57 24.60 -3.17 6.79
C LEU A 57 23.69 -2.29 7.68
N ARG A 58 23.34 -1.09 7.21
CA ARG A 58 22.44 -0.14 7.91
C ARG A 58 22.94 0.30 9.30
N ASP A 59 24.24 0.38 9.50
CA ASP A 59 24.86 0.81 10.75
C ASP A 59 24.39 2.20 11.23
N VAL A 60 24.20 3.15 10.31
CA VAL A 60 23.68 4.49 10.63
C VAL A 60 22.25 4.41 11.18
N ARG A 61 21.42 3.54 10.61
CA ARG A 61 20.04 3.34 11.08
C ARG A 61 19.99 2.57 12.39
N TYR A 62 20.89 1.59 12.56
CA TYR A 62 21.06 0.91 13.83
C TYR A 62 21.45 1.90 14.93
N ASN A 63 22.38 2.82 14.67
CA ASN A 63 22.76 3.85 15.62
C ASN A 63 21.59 4.76 16.04
N ALA A 64 20.69 5.08 15.12
CA ALA A 64 19.55 5.96 15.38
C ALA A 64 18.37 5.23 16.04
N GLU A 65 18.04 4.04 15.56
CA GLU A 65 16.75 3.36 15.84
C GLU A 65 16.94 1.99 16.55
N GLY A 66 18.19 1.57 16.80
CA GLY A 66 18.48 0.25 17.35
C GLY A 66 18.13 -0.88 16.38
N ILE A 67 17.65 -1.98 16.90
CA ILE A 67 17.31 -3.19 16.14
C ILE A 67 16.22 -2.91 15.10
N ASP A 68 15.25 -2.06 15.41
CA ASP A 68 14.18 -1.71 14.46
C ASP A 68 14.71 -0.99 13.21
N GLY A 69 15.83 -0.26 13.33
CA GLY A 69 16.54 0.32 12.19
C GLY A 69 17.09 -0.71 11.20
N LEU A 70 17.24 -1.95 11.61
CA LEU A 70 17.70 -3.04 10.74
C LEU A 70 16.59 -3.64 9.89
N ARG A 71 15.32 -3.42 10.23
CA ARG A 71 14.18 -3.90 9.45
C ARG A 71 14.04 -3.16 8.12
N ASP A 72 13.54 -3.85 7.12
CA ASP A 72 13.22 -3.21 5.85
C ASP A 72 11.97 -2.37 5.99
N ARG A 73 12.07 -1.07 5.68
CA ARG A 73 10.89 -0.21 5.56
C ARG A 73 10.14 -0.51 4.28
N GLN A 74 8.82 -0.55 4.39
CA GLN A 74 7.99 -0.62 3.20
C GLN A 74 8.28 0.59 2.31
N ARG A 75 8.55 0.34 1.03
CA ARG A 75 8.77 1.42 0.08
C ARG A 75 7.45 2.13 -0.14
N PRO A 76 7.39 3.47 -0.04
CA PRO A 76 6.23 4.20 -0.48
C PRO A 76 6.03 3.89 -1.97
N GLY A 77 4.86 3.37 -2.33
CA GLY A 77 4.52 3.12 -3.72
C GLY A 77 4.44 4.42 -4.53
N ARG A 78 3.97 4.34 -5.78
CA ARG A 78 3.67 5.53 -6.57
C ARG A 78 2.67 6.40 -5.81
N PRO A 79 2.91 7.71 -5.70
CA PRO A 79 1.93 8.63 -5.09
C PRO A 79 0.55 8.49 -5.74
N ALA A 80 -0.49 8.54 -4.93
CA ALA A 80 -1.85 8.51 -5.45
C ALA A 80 -2.12 9.77 -6.28
N LEU A 81 -2.74 9.61 -7.46
CA LEU A 81 -3.15 10.75 -8.30
C LEU A 81 -4.20 11.62 -7.61
N LEU A 82 -5.02 11.00 -6.75
CA LEU A 82 -6.03 11.66 -5.95
C LEU A 82 -5.72 11.41 -4.48
N ALA A 83 -5.55 12.48 -3.71
CA ALA A 83 -5.31 12.38 -2.27
C ALA A 83 -6.54 11.78 -1.56
N PRO A 84 -6.37 11.10 -0.40
CA PRO A 84 -7.49 10.46 0.31
C PRO A 84 -8.67 11.39 0.62
N GLY A 85 -8.41 12.64 1.01
CA GLY A 85 -9.47 13.62 1.25
C GLY A 85 -10.30 13.96 0.00
N LEU A 86 -9.65 14.05 -1.17
CA LEU A 86 -10.31 14.33 -2.44
C LEU A 86 -11.10 13.12 -2.98
N GLU A 87 -10.85 11.93 -2.46
CA GLU A 87 -11.63 10.74 -2.81
C GLU A 87 -13.09 10.85 -2.35
N GLU A 88 -13.29 11.41 -1.17
CA GLU A 88 -14.64 11.61 -0.64
C GLU A 88 -15.39 12.69 -1.41
N GLU A 89 -14.72 13.78 -1.78
CA GLU A 89 -15.32 14.80 -2.65
C GLU A 89 -15.71 14.22 -4.02
N LEU A 90 -14.83 13.40 -4.63
CA LEU A 90 -15.17 12.72 -5.88
C LEU A 90 -16.36 11.78 -5.71
N ARG A 91 -16.47 11.07 -4.57
CA ARG A 91 -17.61 10.22 -4.25
C ARG A 91 -18.89 11.04 -4.21
N GLN A 92 -18.91 12.14 -3.47
CA GLN A 92 -20.06 13.02 -3.35
C GLN A 92 -20.52 13.56 -4.72
N LEU A 93 -19.57 13.96 -5.58
CA LEU A 93 -19.88 14.41 -6.93
C LEU A 93 -20.51 13.29 -7.80
N ILE A 94 -20.05 12.04 -7.64
CA ILE A 94 -20.62 10.89 -8.37
C ILE A 94 -22.02 10.56 -7.85
N GLU A 95 -22.22 10.58 -6.54
CA GLU A 95 -23.49 10.24 -5.89
C GLU A 95 -24.57 11.33 -6.11
N ALA A 96 -24.15 12.60 -6.21
CA ALA A 96 -25.04 13.68 -6.61
C ALA A 96 -25.59 13.50 -8.04
N GLY A 97 -24.89 12.74 -8.87
CA GLY A 97 -25.29 12.48 -10.26
C GLY A 97 -24.93 13.62 -11.21
N PRO A 98 -25.14 13.41 -12.52
CA PRO A 98 -24.91 14.44 -13.53
C PRO A 98 -26.04 15.48 -13.56
N ASP A 99 -25.65 16.72 -13.81
CA ASP A 99 -26.57 17.78 -14.20
C ASP A 99 -26.66 17.78 -15.73
N PHE A 100 -27.88 17.54 -16.27
CA PHE A 100 -28.07 17.42 -17.71
C PHE A 100 -27.70 18.70 -18.45
N GLU A 101 -28.02 19.88 -17.90
CA GLU A 101 -27.75 21.17 -18.54
C GLU A 101 -26.23 21.46 -18.60
N ARG A 102 -25.53 21.06 -17.54
CA ARG A 102 -24.07 21.29 -17.41
C ARG A 102 -23.21 20.19 -18.05
N ASP A 103 -23.60 18.93 -17.82
CA ASP A 103 -22.77 17.77 -18.17
C ASP A 103 -23.21 17.10 -19.47
N GLY A 104 -24.43 17.43 -20.00
CA GLY A 104 -24.98 16.88 -21.24
C GLY A 104 -25.27 15.38 -21.22
N VAL A 105 -25.34 14.79 -20.03
CA VAL A 105 -25.56 13.35 -19.83
C VAL A 105 -26.52 13.08 -18.69
N VAL A 106 -27.27 12.00 -18.80
CA VAL A 106 -28.26 11.57 -17.79
C VAL A 106 -27.62 10.60 -16.76
N GLU A 107 -26.50 9.96 -17.12
CA GLU A 107 -25.79 9.01 -16.26
C GLU A 107 -24.28 9.16 -16.39
N TYR A 108 -23.57 8.99 -15.28
CA TYR A 108 -22.13 8.94 -15.32
C TYR A 108 -21.63 7.55 -15.76
N ARG A 109 -20.81 7.54 -16.83
CA ARG A 109 -19.97 6.40 -17.22
C ARG A 109 -18.51 6.71 -16.85
N VAL A 110 -17.66 5.70 -16.85
CA VAL A 110 -16.23 5.85 -16.50
C VAL A 110 -15.56 7.02 -17.25
N LYS A 111 -15.90 7.26 -18.53
CA LYS A 111 -15.37 8.39 -19.31
C LYS A 111 -15.74 9.76 -18.72
N HIS A 112 -16.97 9.88 -18.21
CA HIS A 112 -17.47 11.12 -17.62
C HIS A 112 -16.85 11.37 -16.25
N ILE A 113 -16.72 10.31 -15.43
CA ILE A 113 -16.05 10.39 -14.12
C ILE A 113 -14.56 10.73 -14.29
N ARG A 114 -13.87 10.22 -15.33
CA ARG A 114 -12.51 10.65 -15.66
C ARG A 114 -12.41 12.14 -15.97
N ALA A 115 -13.32 12.64 -16.81
CA ALA A 115 -13.36 14.08 -17.14
C ALA A 115 -13.65 14.93 -15.91
N LEU A 116 -14.51 14.44 -15.01
CA LEU A 116 -14.84 15.08 -13.75
C LEU A 116 -13.63 15.13 -12.82
N ALA A 117 -12.91 14.01 -12.68
CA ALA A 117 -11.68 13.94 -11.86
C ALA A 117 -10.58 14.85 -12.41
N LEU A 118 -10.42 14.93 -13.72
CA LEU A 118 -9.47 15.84 -14.36
C LEU A 118 -9.86 17.30 -14.13
N ARG A 119 -11.14 17.65 -14.33
CA ARG A 119 -11.64 19.03 -14.23
C ARG A 119 -11.56 19.58 -12.81
N HIS A 120 -11.94 18.79 -11.79
CA HIS A 120 -12.01 19.27 -10.42
C HIS A 120 -10.71 19.10 -9.63
N PHE A 121 -9.94 18.06 -9.93
CA PHE A 121 -8.77 17.68 -9.11
C PHE A 121 -7.46 17.61 -9.90
N GLY A 122 -7.49 17.88 -11.22
CA GLY A 122 -6.30 17.72 -12.07
C GLY A 122 -5.81 16.28 -12.21
N ALA A 123 -6.63 15.30 -11.79
CA ALA A 123 -6.24 13.90 -11.72
C ALA A 123 -6.56 13.18 -13.04
N ASP A 124 -5.56 13.02 -13.90
CA ASP A 124 -5.71 12.32 -15.19
C ASP A 124 -5.55 10.80 -15.01
N TYR A 125 -6.66 10.10 -15.01
CA TYR A 125 -6.70 8.64 -14.95
C TYR A 125 -6.88 8.03 -16.34
N SER A 126 -6.17 6.90 -16.59
CA SER A 126 -6.57 6.00 -17.68
C SER A 126 -7.95 5.40 -17.39
N ARG A 127 -8.61 4.83 -18.43
CA ARG A 127 -9.91 4.14 -18.24
C ARG A 127 -9.83 3.03 -17.18
N THR A 128 -8.83 2.17 -17.31
CA THR A 128 -8.60 1.06 -16.37
C THR A 128 -8.21 1.56 -14.97
N GLY A 129 -7.40 2.62 -14.90
CA GLY A 129 -7.03 3.26 -13.62
C GLY A 129 -8.24 3.81 -12.87
N MET A 130 -9.16 4.48 -13.57
CA MET A 130 -10.40 4.98 -12.98
C MET A 130 -11.33 3.84 -12.56
N GLN A 131 -11.47 2.79 -13.37
CA GLN A 131 -12.26 1.61 -12.96
C GLN A 131 -11.70 0.99 -11.67
N GLY A 132 -10.39 0.77 -11.59
CA GLY A 132 -9.74 0.27 -10.38
C GLY A 132 -9.91 1.21 -9.18
N LYS A 133 -9.93 2.53 -9.41
CA LYS A 133 -10.20 3.51 -8.35
C LYS A 133 -11.63 3.40 -7.84
N LEU A 134 -12.62 3.37 -8.72
CA LEU A 134 -14.03 3.21 -8.36
C LEU A 134 -14.28 1.92 -7.59
N HIS A 135 -13.69 0.80 -8.01
CA HIS A 135 -13.77 -0.46 -7.27
C HIS A 135 -13.22 -0.36 -5.84
N ARG A 136 -12.07 0.30 -5.65
CA ARG A 136 -11.51 0.55 -4.30
C ARG A 136 -12.43 1.43 -3.45
N MET A 137 -13.11 2.38 -4.07
CA MET A 137 -14.13 3.23 -3.44
C MET A 137 -15.46 2.47 -3.24
N LYS A 138 -15.54 1.18 -3.61
CA LYS A 138 -16.76 0.35 -3.56
C LYS A 138 -17.92 0.90 -4.39
N LEU A 139 -17.61 1.64 -5.44
CA LEU A 139 -18.56 2.12 -6.43
C LEU A 139 -18.59 1.16 -7.62
N SER A 140 -19.78 0.73 -8.01
CA SER A 140 -20.02 -0.10 -9.19
C SER A 140 -21.15 0.45 -10.02
N TYR A 141 -21.04 0.26 -11.34
CA TYR A 141 -22.12 0.62 -12.24
C TYR A 141 -23.21 -0.44 -12.19
N LEU A 142 -24.34 -0.10 -11.59
CA LEU A 142 -25.51 -0.98 -11.54
C LEU A 142 -26.45 -0.64 -12.70
N LYS A 143 -26.66 -1.59 -13.60
CA LYS A 143 -27.74 -1.51 -14.58
C LYS A 143 -29.06 -1.85 -13.89
N PRO A 144 -30.07 -0.96 -13.93
CA PRO A 144 -31.39 -1.32 -13.45
C PRO A 144 -31.86 -2.59 -14.19
N ARG A 145 -32.25 -3.61 -13.48
CA ARG A 145 -32.92 -4.76 -14.10
C ARG A 145 -34.34 -4.39 -14.27
N PRO A 146 -34.89 -4.41 -15.50
CA PRO A 146 -36.31 -4.18 -15.69
C PRO A 146 -37.09 -5.25 -14.92
N ILE A 147 -37.96 -4.82 -14.02
CA ILE A 147 -38.87 -5.72 -13.32
C ILE A 147 -40.06 -5.94 -14.26
N HIS A 148 -40.32 -7.20 -14.57
CA HIS A 148 -41.47 -7.54 -15.40
C HIS A 148 -42.77 -7.11 -14.67
N PRO A 149 -43.73 -6.46 -15.34
CA PRO A 149 -44.96 -5.95 -14.70
C PRO A 149 -45.78 -7.00 -13.94
N LYS A 150 -45.64 -8.27 -14.31
CA LYS A 150 -46.30 -9.42 -13.66
C LYS A 150 -45.43 -10.09 -12.58
N THR A 151 -44.31 -9.47 -12.17
CA THR A 151 -43.44 -10.04 -11.13
C THR A 151 -44.05 -9.80 -9.76
N ASP A 152 -44.37 -10.87 -9.06
CA ASP A 152 -44.81 -10.83 -7.66
C ASP A 152 -43.59 -10.91 -6.73
N PRO A 153 -43.26 -9.85 -5.98
CA PRO A 153 -42.13 -9.85 -5.06
C PRO A 153 -42.21 -10.92 -3.96
N ALA A 154 -43.45 -11.21 -3.49
CA ALA A 154 -43.66 -12.20 -2.42
C ALA A 154 -43.31 -13.61 -2.89
N ASN A 155 -43.70 -13.97 -4.11
CA ASN A 155 -43.34 -15.26 -4.72
C ASN A 155 -41.85 -15.37 -5.02
N GLN A 156 -41.15 -14.27 -5.36
CA GLN A 156 -39.70 -14.28 -5.54
C GLN A 156 -38.96 -14.51 -4.21
N GLU A 157 -39.40 -13.91 -3.13
CA GLU A 157 -38.80 -14.13 -1.82
C GLU A 157 -39.05 -15.55 -1.32
N ALA A 158 -40.24 -16.11 -1.50
CA ALA A 158 -40.53 -17.48 -1.18
C ALA A 158 -39.64 -18.46 -1.95
N PHE A 159 -39.46 -18.22 -3.25
CA PHE A 159 -38.55 -19.05 -4.07
C PHE A 159 -37.09 -18.97 -3.62
N LYS A 160 -36.61 -17.75 -3.29
CA LYS A 160 -35.23 -17.59 -2.77
C LYS A 160 -34.97 -18.32 -1.46
N ARG A 161 -35.99 -18.45 -0.60
CA ARG A 161 -35.90 -19.19 0.68
C ARG A 161 -35.92 -20.71 0.48
N THR A 162 -36.56 -21.18 -0.58
CA THR A 162 -36.77 -22.63 -0.83
C THR A 162 -35.73 -23.20 -1.77
N SER A 163 -35.01 -22.38 -2.53
CA SER A 163 -33.98 -22.81 -3.49
C SER A 163 -32.67 -23.08 -2.77
N PRO A 164 -32.16 -24.33 -2.74
CA PRO A 164 -30.84 -24.63 -2.17
C PRO A 164 -29.74 -23.96 -3.04
N ARG A 165 -28.70 -23.44 -2.36
CA ARG A 165 -27.47 -22.91 -3.02
C ARG A 165 -26.63 -24.05 -3.54
#